data_67da2ee111a8ae23847a52244d7ab433
#
_entry.id   67da2ee111a8ae23847a52244d7ab433
#
_cell.length_a   1.000
_cell.length_b   1.000
_cell.length_c   1.000
_cell.angle_alpha   90.00
_cell.angle_beta   90.00
_cell.angle_gamma   90.00
#
_symmetry.space_group_name_H-M   'P 1'
#
loop_
_entity.id
_entity.type
_entity.pdbx_description
1 polymer ?
#
loop_
_entity_poly.entity_id
_entity_poly.type
_entity_poly.pdbx_seq_one_letter_code
_entity_poly.pdbx_strand_id
1 'polypeptide(L)'
;MIDPQQLREAKQALGRRLRDLRTARGLRQKDVAERVVSTRSTVANVETGRQVVDRIFWQQCDALLQAGGQLIDEYDAYRRLEQQHRAERDEAARRARWGVAARSGTSPEQPGCDLLAVRQRFVLEPRTNGDTSLASVSLLDQAAHGAWEGLPLTALGGRFFPGVAVDVEAYPAVDEGRIVATIPMSDAGWRWQRSPQRRLVAGRVGTATGDSLFALDSRQASRRLVDVGNDARLIIPRAYRLDAITAALLWAVANLDQALLLDDARLEASRIAAAQYSRLTRSAVSGDFAEGLDAVSRMWLGSAFCADHISRHSADLVETPTYWTREQHGEEASTWLLFGHKLRYLETTAGWFVSSSERAMRMFCVPPAAVGTSTESERILLLLAVALMESFGIGVAVTDEREYGALPGLVLTARRAIVANWIRADGVWHVDVTDQRSALSDYRDAVEHVRAHSVIAADGAGGRLHALADYLDLDWAWLRTRCAELGEYGLAGIAEPRSRLLSLDGADRACRFVASLP
;
A
#
# COMPACT_ATOMS: atom_id res chain seq x y z
N MET A 1 -6.97 -22.52 -14.88
CA MET A 1 -5.53 -22.17 -14.81
C MET A 1 -5.02 -22.07 -16.24
N ILE A 2 -4.53 -20.92 -16.63
CA ILE A 2 -3.97 -20.70 -17.97
C ILE A 2 -2.70 -21.53 -18.09
N ASP A 3 -2.64 -22.35 -19.15
CA ASP A 3 -1.46 -23.16 -19.43
C ASP A 3 -0.28 -22.24 -19.85
N PRO A 4 0.92 -22.38 -19.25
CA PRO A 4 2.13 -21.70 -19.72
C PRO A 4 2.40 -21.86 -21.21
N GLN A 5 1.89 -22.93 -21.81
CA GLN A 5 1.98 -23.18 -23.24
C GLN A 5 1.12 -22.19 -24.05
N GLN A 6 -0.08 -21.87 -23.57
CA GLN A 6 -0.96 -20.88 -24.20
C GLN A 6 -0.31 -19.49 -24.26
N LEU A 7 0.38 -19.09 -23.19
CA LEU A 7 1.09 -17.82 -23.15
C LEU A 7 2.25 -17.77 -24.14
N ARG A 8 2.99 -18.88 -24.26
CA ARG A 8 4.06 -19.00 -25.26
C ARG A 8 3.52 -18.93 -26.68
N GLU A 9 2.42 -19.61 -26.94
CA GLU A 9 1.76 -19.62 -28.26
C GLU A 9 1.23 -18.25 -28.64
N ALA A 10 0.58 -17.54 -27.71
CA ALA A 10 0.12 -16.17 -27.91
C ALA A 10 1.28 -15.20 -28.22
N LYS A 11 2.38 -15.32 -27.48
CA LYS A 11 3.59 -14.52 -27.72
C LYS A 11 4.20 -14.80 -29.10
N GLN A 12 4.27 -16.07 -29.50
CA GLN A 12 4.77 -16.45 -30.81
C GLN A 12 3.81 -16.04 -31.95
N ALA A 13 2.50 -16.09 -31.71
CA ALA A 13 1.50 -15.64 -32.68
C ALA A 13 1.66 -14.13 -32.96
N LEU A 14 1.77 -13.32 -31.91
CA LEU A 14 2.02 -11.90 -32.01
C LEU A 14 3.31 -11.58 -32.79
N GLY A 15 4.40 -12.30 -32.51
CA GLY A 15 5.67 -12.15 -33.25
C GLY A 15 5.56 -12.56 -34.73
N ARG A 16 4.86 -13.67 -35.02
CA ARG A 16 4.57 -14.08 -36.41
C ARG A 16 3.79 -13.03 -37.15
N ARG A 17 2.77 -12.44 -36.53
CA ARG A 17 1.94 -11.37 -37.12
C ARG A 17 2.79 -10.18 -37.54
N LEU A 18 3.66 -9.71 -36.67
CA LEU A 18 4.63 -8.66 -36.99
C LEU A 18 5.47 -9.01 -38.21
N ARG A 19 6.02 -10.22 -38.24
CA ARG A 19 6.85 -10.71 -39.34
C ARG A 19 6.07 -10.75 -40.67
N ASP A 20 4.84 -11.25 -40.64
CA ASP A 20 4.00 -11.38 -41.84
C ASP A 20 3.67 -10.00 -42.43
N LEU A 21 3.28 -9.06 -41.58
CA LEU A 21 3.00 -7.69 -42.00
C LEU A 21 4.25 -6.99 -42.54
N ARG A 22 5.41 -7.18 -41.91
CA ARG A 22 6.69 -6.64 -42.37
C ARG A 22 7.06 -7.21 -43.73
N THR A 23 6.97 -8.55 -43.90
CA THR A 23 7.30 -9.23 -45.16
C THR A 23 6.35 -8.82 -46.28
N ALA A 24 5.06 -8.71 -46.01
CA ALA A 24 4.07 -8.25 -46.97
C ALA A 24 4.38 -6.81 -47.49
N ARG A 25 5.08 -6.00 -46.70
CA ARG A 25 5.54 -4.64 -47.08
C ARG A 25 6.93 -4.63 -47.71
N GLY A 26 7.57 -5.82 -47.90
CA GLY A 26 8.91 -5.92 -48.46
C GLY A 26 10.02 -5.34 -47.58
N LEU A 27 9.76 -5.10 -46.30
CA LEU A 27 10.73 -4.48 -45.39
C LEU A 27 11.64 -5.53 -44.74
N ARG A 28 12.91 -5.19 -44.56
CA ARG A 28 13.85 -6.00 -43.77
C ARG A 28 13.69 -5.65 -42.28
N GLN A 29 14.10 -6.54 -41.39
CA GLN A 29 14.11 -6.28 -39.94
C GLN A 29 14.89 -5.00 -39.57
N LYS A 30 15.97 -4.69 -40.32
CA LYS A 30 16.74 -3.47 -40.13
C LYS A 30 15.90 -2.23 -40.45
N ASP A 31 15.13 -2.28 -41.53
CA ASP A 31 14.34 -1.13 -42.01
C ASP A 31 13.20 -0.80 -41.00
N VAL A 32 12.62 -1.82 -40.37
CA VAL A 32 11.66 -1.62 -39.26
C VAL A 32 12.37 -1.07 -38.03
N ALA A 33 13.48 -1.65 -37.62
CA ALA A 33 14.21 -1.25 -36.42
C ALA A 33 14.62 0.24 -36.47
N GLU A 34 15.11 0.71 -37.61
CA GLU A 34 15.49 2.11 -37.79
C GLU A 34 14.32 3.07 -37.67
N ARG A 35 13.12 2.67 -38.14
CA ARG A 35 11.93 3.54 -38.16
C ARG A 35 11.16 3.54 -36.82
N VAL A 36 11.30 2.47 -36.03
CA VAL A 36 10.68 2.39 -34.68
C VAL A 36 11.70 2.63 -33.56
N VAL A 37 12.84 3.23 -33.88
CA VAL A 37 13.91 3.58 -32.93
C VAL A 37 14.29 2.38 -32.04
N SER A 38 14.54 1.24 -32.69
CA SER A 38 14.87 -0.02 -32.02
C SER A 38 16.12 -0.66 -32.66
N THR A 39 16.50 -1.88 -32.24
CA THR A 39 17.60 -2.62 -32.83
C THR A 39 17.10 -3.76 -33.71
N ARG A 40 17.87 -4.14 -34.73
CA ARG A 40 17.56 -5.31 -35.56
C ARG A 40 17.39 -6.58 -34.70
N SER A 41 18.23 -6.76 -33.68
CA SER A 41 18.15 -7.91 -32.76
C SER A 41 16.85 -7.91 -31.95
N THR A 42 16.37 -6.74 -31.51
CA THR A 42 15.08 -6.61 -30.84
C THR A 42 13.94 -7.06 -31.76
N VAL A 43 13.89 -6.54 -32.99
CA VAL A 43 12.87 -6.94 -33.96
C VAL A 43 12.92 -8.45 -34.25
N ALA A 44 14.11 -9.03 -34.42
CA ALA A 44 14.27 -10.46 -34.63
C ALA A 44 13.80 -11.31 -33.44
N ASN A 45 14.09 -10.86 -32.21
CA ASN A 45 13.64 -11.53 -31.00
C ASN A 45 12.13 -11.45 -30.81
N VAL A 46 11.53 -10.30 -31.14
CA VAL A 46 10.06 -10.11 -31.12
C VAL A 46 9.39 -11.02 -32.14
N GLU A 47 9.87 -11.04 -33.39
CA GLU A 47 9.29 -11.89 -34.45
C GLU A 47 9.39 -13.41 -34.15
N THR A 48 10.38 -13.81 -33.36
CA THR A 48 10.52 -15.23 -32.94
C THR A 48 9.80 -15.53 -31.62
N GLY A 49 9.16 -14.54 -31.00
CA GLY A 49 8.49 -14.70 -29.72
C GLY A 49 9.44 -14.87 -28.53
N ARG A 50 10.73 -14.54 -28.68
CA ARG A 50 11.70 -14.57 -27.57
C ARG A 50 11.52 -13.40 -26.62
N GLN A 51 11.12 -12.25 -27.15
CA GLN A 51 10.96 -11.00 -26.42
C GLN A 51 9.61 -10.37 -26.74
N VAL A 52 9.02 -9.65 -25.77
CA VAL A 52 7.93 -8.72 -25.99
C VAL A 52 8.43 -7.34 -25.57
N VAL A 53 8.20 -6.35 -26.41
CA VAL A 53 8.57 -4.95 -26.16
C VAL A 53 7.35 -4.19 -25.68
N ASP A 54 7.52 -2.97 -25.26
CA ASP A 54 6.47 -2.11 -24.73
C ASP A 54 5.38 -1.77 -25.77
N ARG A 55 4.29 -1.15 -25.29
CA ARG A 55 3.16 -0.78 -26.15
C ARG A 55 3.52 0.24 -27.21
N ILE A 56 4.51 1.11 -26.95
CA ILE A 56 4.96 2.14 -27.87
C ILE A 56 5.60 1.51 -29.12
N PHE A 57 6.42 0.50 -28.93
CA PHE A 57 7.00 -0.27 -30.04
C PHE A 57 5.90 -0.85 -30.95
N TRP A 58 4.85 -1.43 -30.36
CA TRP A 58 3.74 -2.02 -31.13
C TRP A 58 2.90 -0.96 -31.85
N GLN A 59 2.68 0.20 -31.21
CA GLN A 59 2.02 1.35 -31.86
C GLN A 59 2.82 1.86 -33.06
N GLN A 60 4.13 1.98 -32.91
CA GLN A 60 4.99 2.41 -34.01
C GLN A 60 5.04 1.39 -35.14
N CYS A 61 5.11 0.08 -34.82
CA CYS A 61 5.03 -0.99 -35.80
C CYS A 61 3.67 -1.00 -36.51
N ASP A 62 2.57 -0.85 -35.78
CA ASP A 62 1.22 -0.80 -36.36
C ASP A 62 1.06 0.35 -37.35
N ALA A 63 1.48 1.56 -36.97
CA ALA A 63 1.46 2.72 -37.83
C ALA A 63 2.38 2.55 -39.06
N LEU A 64 3.63 2.07 -38.86
CA LEU A 64 4.60 1.85 -39.93
C LEU A 64 4.11 0.83 -40.95
N LEU A 65 3.52 -0.26 -40.47
CA LEU A 65 3.06 -1.36 -41.30
C LEU A 65 1.61 -1.19 -41.75
N GLN A 66 0.95 -0.09 -41.38
CA GLN A 66 -0.46 0.23 -41.66
C GLN A 66 -1.37 -0.97 -41.32
N ALA A 67 -1.19 -1.49 -40.10
CA ALA A 67 -1.92 -2.68 -39.64
C ALA A 67 -3.32 -2.36 -39.11
N GLY A 68 -3.72 -1.09 -39.06
CA GLY A 68 -5.08 -0.66 -38.71
C GLY A 68 -5.47 -0.98 -37.27
N GLY A 69 -4.51 -1.00 -36.33
CA GLY A 69 -4.72 -1.30 -34.92
C GLY A 69 -4.54 -2.79 -34.57
N GLN A 70 -4.39 -3.69 -35.54
CA GLN A 70 -4.34 -5.14 -35.29
C GLN A 70 -3.19 -5.57 -34.40
N LEU A 71 -1.98 -4.97 -34.57
CA LEU A 71 -0.84 -5.31 -33.73
C LEU A 71 -1.01 -4.82 -32.29
N ILE A 72 -1.71 -3.71 -32.11
CA ILE A 72 -2.01 -3.14 -30.79
C ILE A 72 -3.05 -4.03 -30.07
N ASP A 73 -4.10 -4.43 -30.78
CA ASP A 73 -5.17 -5.26 -30.23
C ASP A 73 -4.64 -6.64 -29.81
N GLU A 74 -3.80 -7.26 -30.65
CA GLU A 74 -3.17 -8.55 -30.35
C GLU A 74 -2.16 -8.42 -29.19
N TYR A 75 -1.41 -7.33 -29.10
CA TYR A 75 -0.55 -7.05 -27.96
C TYR A 75 -1.35 -6.86 -26.66
N ASP A 76 -2.42 -6.07 -26.71
CA ASP A 76 -3.27 -5.85 -25.55
C ASP A 76 -3.98 -7.15 -25.11
N ALA A 77 -4.34 -8.02 -26.05
CA ALA A 77 -4.86 -9.36 -25.77
C ALA A 77 -3.80 -10.26 -25.09
N TYR A 78 -2.58 -10.28 -25.61
CA TYR A 78 -1.46 -10.99 -25.00
C TYR A 78 -1.20 -10.50 -23.56
N ARG A 79 -1.18 -9.19 -23.33
CA ARG A 79 -0.96 -8.60 -22.01
C ARG A 79 -2.05 -8.96 -21.00
N ARG A 80 -3.31 -9.01 -21.44
CA ARG A 80 -4.42 -9.50 -20.59
C ARG A 80 -4.22 -10.96 -20.19
N LEU A 81 -3.83 -11.83 -21.14
CA LEU A 81 -3.55 -13.24 -20.88
C LEU A 81 -2.36 -13.41 -19.91
N GLU A 82 -1.31 -12.63 -20.07
CA GLU A 82 -0.14 -12.62 -19.20
C GLU A 82 -0.49 -12.18 -17.77
N GLN A 83 -1.29 -11.12 -17.64
CA GLN A 83 -1.76 -10.63 -16.34
C GLN A 83 -2.65 -11.66 -15.64
N GLN A 84 -3.56 -12.30 -16.38
CA GLN A 84 -4.42 -13.34 -15.84
C GLN A 84 -3.61 -14.57 -15.38
N HIS A 85 -2.67 -15.04 -16.20
CA HIS A 85 -1.76 -16.15 -15.83
C HIS A 85 -0.96 -15.82 -14.58
N ARG A 86 -0.47 -14.59 -14.47
CA ARG A 86 0.26 -14.13 -13.29
C ARG A 86 -0.63 -14.12 -12.04
N ALA A 87 -1.85 -13.57 -12.16
CA ALA A 87 -2.82 -13.56 -11.07
C ALA A 87 -3.18 -14.98 -10.59
N GLU A 88 -3.39 -15.92 -11.53
CA GLU A 88 -3.67 -17.32 -11.20
C GLU A 88 -2.47 -18.02 -10.53
N ARG A 89 -1.24 -17.75 -10.97
CA ARG A 89 -0.02 -18.26 -10.33
C ARG A 89 0.15 -17.71 -8.91
N ASP A 90 -0.06 -16.41 -8.74
CA ASP A 90 0.04 -15.76 -7.44
C ASP A 90 -1.04 -16.29 -6.50
N GLU A 91 -2.24 -16.56 -7.01
CA GLU A 91 -3.33 -17.20 -6.28
C GLU A 91 -3.00 -18.66 -5.92
N ALA A 92 -2.45 -19.44 -6.86
CA ALA A 92 -2.02 -20.82 -6.61
C ALA A 92 -0.86 -20.88 -5.60
N ALA A 93 0.09 -19.97 -5.69
CA ALA A 93 1.18 -19.84 -4.72
C ALA A 93 0.65 -19.45 -3.32
N ARG A 94 -0.34 -18.56 -3.26
CA ARG A 94 -1.06 -18.24 -2.03
C ARG A 94 -1.72 -19.49 -1.44
N ARG A 95 -2.53 -20.22 -2.23
CA ARG A 95 -3.20 -21.46 -1.79
C ARG A 95 -2.23 -22.54 -1.33
N ALA A 96 -1.09 -22.72 -2.01
CA ALA A 96 -0.06 -23.67 -1.63
C ALA A 96 0.57 -23.31 -0.27
N ARG A 97 0.86 -22.03 -0.04
CA ARG A 97 1.36 -21.52 1.26
C ARG A 97 0.33 -21.76 2.38
N TRP A 98 -0.96 -21.55 2.10
CA TRP A 98 -2.05 -21.84 3.04
C TRP A 98 -2.16 -23.34 3.35
N GLY A 99 -2.03 -24.20 2.36
CA GLY A 99 -2.08 -25.66 2.53
C GLY A 99 -0.94 -26.23 3.38
N VAL A 100 0.24 -25.60 3.37
CA VAL A 100 1.38 -25.95 4.23
C VAL A 100 1.15 -25.46 5.66
N ALA A 101 0.65 -24.24 5.84
CA ALA A 101 0.33 -23.70 7.16
C ALA A 101 -0.80 -24.47 7.86
N ALA A 102 -1.81 -24.93 7.10
CA ALA A 102 -2.91 -25.75 7.65
C ALA A 102 -2.48 -27.18 8.05
N ARG A 103 -1.45 -27.74 7.40
CA ARG A 103 -0.96 -29.11 7.72
C ARG A 103 0.04 -29.17 8.87
N SER A 104 0.67 -28.07 9.25
CA SER A 104 1.56 -28.00 10.42
C SER A 104 0.82 -27.76 11.75
N GLY A 105 -0.50 -27.69 11.75
CA GLY A 105 -1.36 -27.41 12.90
C GLY A 105 -2.04 -28.62 13.55
N THR A 106 -1.64 -29.85 13.27
CA THR A 106 -2.16 -31.03 13.96
C THR A 106 -1.45 -31.25 15.29
N SER A 107 -2.03 -30.75 16.37
CA SER A 107 -1.87 -31.30 17.73
C SER A 107 -3.07 -32.18 18.08
N PRO A 108 -2.83 -33.28 18.80
CA PRO A 108 -3.87 -34.26 19.08
C PRO A 108 -4.93 -33.72 20.05
N GLU A 109 -6.17 -34.06 19.75
CA GLU A 109 -7.35 -33.83 20.61
C GLU A 109 -7.16 -34.43 21.99
N GLN A 110 -7.38 -33.63 23.03
CA GLN A 110 -7.79 -34.11 24.33
C GLN A 110 -9.23 -33.66 24.58
N PRO A 111 -10.11 -34.56 24.98
CA PRO A 111 -11.50 -34.22 25.25
C PRO A 111 -11.66 -33.66 26.67
N GLY A 112 -12.40 -32.57 26.76
CA GLY A 112 -13.06 -32.16 28.01
C GLY A 112 -12.46 -30.95 28.69
N CYS A 113 -13.04 -29.80 28.39
CA CYS A 113 -13.50 -28.77 29.30
C CYS A 113 -14.23 -27.69 28.51
N ASP A 114 -15.55 -27.71 28.62
CA ASP A 114 -16.43 -26.62 28.21
C ASP A 114 -16.20 -25.41 29.11
N LEU A 115 -15.55 -24.38 28.58
CA LEU A 115 -15.66 -22.98 29.02
C LEU A 115 -15.23 -22.08 27.87
N LEU A 116 -16.19 -21.67 27.10
CA LEU A 116 -16.38 -20.45 26.29
C LEU A 116 -15.12 -19.59 25.96
N ALA A 117 -14.07 -20.17 25.44
CA ALA A 117 -13.11 -19.45 24.67
C ALA A 117 -13.56 -19.48 23.22
N VAL A 118 -14.26 -18.45 22.77
CA VAL A 118 -14.71 -18.36 21.38
C VAL A 118 -13.50 -17.95 20.53
N ARG A 119 -12.89 -18.92 19.87
CA ARG A 119 -11.90 -18.65 18.82
C ARG A 119 -12.63 -18.11 17.61
N GLN A 120 -12.45 -16.84 17.32
CA GLN A 120 -13.06 -16.20 16.17
C GLN A 120 -12.03 -15.87 15.11
N ARG A 121 -12.32 -16.34 13.92
CA ARG A 121 -11.67 -15.94 12.68
C ARG A 121 -12.64 -15.05 11.90
N PHE A 122 -12.29 -13.82 11.66
CA PHE A 122 -13.07 -12.89 10.86
C PHE A 122 -12.54 -12.89 9.42
N VAL A 123 -13.39 -13.22 8.47
CA VAL A 123 -13.08 -13.14 7.04
C VAL A 123 -13.65 -11.83 6.52
N LEU A 124 -12.78 -10.92 6.13
CA LEU A 124 -13.14 -9.75 5.35
C LEU A 124 -13.18 -10.17 3.88
N GLU A 125 -14.31 -10.64 3.36
CA GLU A 125 -14.44 -10.98 1.94
C GLU A 125 -14.63 -9.74 1.06
N PRO A 126 -13.97 -9.67 -0.12
CA PRO A 126 -14.28 -8.64 -1.09
C PRO A 126 -15.63 -8.96 -1.74
N ARG A 127 -16.65 -8.18 -1.46
CA ARG A 127 -17.84 -8.16 -2.31
C ARG A 127 -17.52 -7.38 -3.57
N THR A 128 -17.48 -8.10 -4.68
CA THR A 128 -17.60 -7.52 -6.02
C THR A 128 -19.04 -7.05 -6.18
N ASN A 129 -19.24 -5.78 -6.06
CA ASN A 129 -20.32 -4.90 -6.51
C ASN A 129 -20.72 -3.90 -5.42
N GLY A 130 -20.22 -2.69 -5.53
CA GLY A 130 -20.94 -1.45 -5.27
C GLY A 130 -21.45 -1.14 -3.85
N ASP A 131 -21.28 -2.01 -2.86
CA ASP A 131 -21.74 -1.76 -1.51
C ASP A 131 -20.56 -1.86 -0.53
N THR A 132 -19.95 -0.71 -0.27
CA THR A 132 -18.72 -0.54 0.53
C THR A 132 -19.02 -0.24 2.00
N SER A 133 -20.12 -0.72 2.52
CA SER A 133 -20.37 -0.74 3.96
C SER A 133 -19.53 -1.84 4.59
N LEU A 134 -18.38 -1.43 5.10
CA LEU A 134 -17.32 -2.31 5.57
C LEU A 134 -17.66 -3.05 6.83
N ALA A 135 -17.09 -4.15 6.84
CA ALA A 135 -16.69 -5.14 7.83
C ALA A 135 -16.79 -4.77 9.32
N SER A 136 -16.79 -3.50 9.71
CA SER A 136 -17.10 -3.09 11.08
C SER A 136 -18.57 -3.39 11.43
N VAL A 137 -19.50 -3.24 10.47
CA VAL A 137 -20.93 -3.56 10.68
C VAL A 137 -21.15 -5.06 10.64
N SER A 138 -20.52 -5.79 9.74
CA SER A 138 -20.66 -7.25 9.69
C SER A 138 -19.96 -7.96 10.85
N LEU A 139 -18.89 -7.39 11.40
CA LEU A 139 -18.25 -7.82 12.65
C LEU A 139 -19.18 -7.66 13.85
N LEU A 140 -19.92 -6.57 13.91
CA LEU A 140 -20.83 -6.24 14.99
C LEU A 140 -22.20 -6.94 14.81
N ASP A 141 -22.67 -7.09 13.58
CA ASP A 141 -23.94 -7.77 13.27
C ASP A 141 -23.87 -9.28 13.53
N GLN A 142 -22.77 -9.94 13.20
CA GLN A 142 -22.55 -11.34 13.56
C GLN A 142 -22.41 -11.53 15.06
N ALA A 143 -21.83 -10.55 15.79
CA ALA A 143 -21.77 -10.52 17.23
C ALA A 143 -23.16 -10.48 17.89
N ALA A 144 -24.09 -9.74 17.31
CA ALA A 144 -25.45 -9.60 17.82
C ALA A 144 -26.29 -10.88 17.67
N HIS A 145 -25.95 -11.79 16.77
CA HIS A 145 -26.75 -12.99 16.47
C HIS A 145 -26.21 -14.29 17.07
N GLY A 146 -25.19 -14.24 17.93
CA GLY A 146 -24.75 -15.40 18.74
C GLY A 146 -24.14 -16.59 17.98
N ALA A 147 -23.89 -16.46 16.70
CA ALA A 147 -23.31 -17.50 15.86
C ALA A 147 -21.78 -17.29 15.71
N TRP A 148 -21.05 -17.68 16.74
CA TRP A 148 -19.61 -17.44 16.86
C TRP A 148 -18.82 -18.73 16.69
N GLU A 149 -18.95 -19.41 15.61
CA GLU A 149 -18.06 -20.51 15.27
C GLU A 149 -16.94 -20.05 14.35
N GLY A 150 -15.80 -19.84 14.97
CA GLY A 150 -14.49 -20.21 14.43
C GLY A 150 -14.00 -19.64 13.09
N LEU A 151 -14.31 -18.38 12.70
CA LEU A 151 -13.75 -17.79 11.46
C LEU A 151 -12.53 -16.88 11.75
N PRO A 152 -11.41 -17.03 11.04
CA PRO A 152 -10.26 -16.11 11.18
C PRO A 152 -10.59 -14.73 10.65
N LEU A 153 -10.09 -13.68 11.33
CA LEU A 153 -10.03 -12.35 10.75
C LEU A 153 -9.08 -12.40 9.56
N THR A 154 -9.60 -12.24 8.36
CA THR A 154 -8.76 -12.11 7.18
C THR A 154 -8.62 -10.63 6.85
N ALA A 155 -7.40 -10.09 6.99
CA ALA A 155 -7.07 -8.80 6.43
C ALA A 155 -7.04 -8.98 4.92
N LEU A 156 -8.05 -8.44 4.26
CA LEU A 156 -8.26 -8.64 2.82
C LEU A 156 -7.07 -8.23 1.99
N GLY A 157 -6.88 -8.91 0.87
CA GLY A 157 -6.06 -8.45 -0.21
C GLY A 157 -6.62 -7.16 -0.82
N GLY A 158 -5.72 -6.31 -1.29
CA GLY A 158 -6.03 -5.10 -2.03
C GLY A 158 -5.44 -5.16 -3.43
N ARG A 159 -5.15 -4.00 -3.99
CA ARG A 159 -4.45 -3.86 -5.28
C ARG A 159 -3.02 -4.37 -5.21
N PHE A 160 -2.35 -4.16 -4.08
CA PHE A 160 -0.97 -4.56 -3.79
C PHE A 160 -0.89 -5.52 -2.60
N PHE A 161 -1.81 -5.42 -1.66
CA PHE A 161 -1.82 -6.24 -0.45
C PHE A 161 -2.20 -7.68 -0.74
N PRO A 162 -1.42 -8.67 -0.24
CA PRO A 162 -1.65 -10.07 -0.55
C PRO A 162 -2.87 -10.69 0.16
N GLY A 163 -3.39 -10.02 1.20
CA GLY A 163 -4.37 -10.59 2.12
C GLY A 163 -3.72 -11.51 3.17
N VAL A 164 -4.09 -11.32 4.43
CA VAL A 164 -3.51 -12.00 5.58
C VAL A 164 -4.59 -12.42 6.56
N ALA A 165 -4.49 -13.62 7.12
CA ALA A 165 -5.30 -14.02 8.25
C ALA A 165 -4.75 -13.44 9.57
N VAL A 166 -5.63 -12.86 10.36
CA VAL A 166 -5.35 -12.38 11.72
C VAL A 166 -6.26 -13.14 12.68
N ASP A 167 -5.67 -13.96 13.54
CA ASP A 167 -6.44 -14.68 14.54
C ASP A 167 -6.89 -13.71 15.65
N VAL A 168 -8.15 -13.79 16.08
CA VAL A 168 -8.66 -13.02 17.21
C VAL A 168 -9.19 -13.99 18.27
N GLU A 169 -8.65 -13.88 19.49
CA GLU A 169 -9.17 -14.58 20.67
C GLU A 169 -9.90 -13.56 21.55
N ALA A 170 -11.22 -13.70 21.69
CA ALA A 170 -12.03 -12.78 22.48
C ALA A 170 -12.46 -13.41 23.79
N TYR A 171 -12.30 -12.65 24.87
CA TYR A 171 -12.64 -13.04 26.22
C TYR A 171 -13.67 -12.09 26.82
N PRO A 172 -14.53 -12.56 27.76
CA PRO A 172 -15.44 -11.67 28.48
C PRO A 172 -14.67 -10.57 29.18
N ALA A 173 -15.16 -9.35 29.09
CA ALA A 173 -14.55 -8.20 29.72
C ALA A 173 -15.58 -7.27 30.35
N VAL A 174 -15.15 -6.52 31.36
CA VAL A 174 -15.92 -5.45 32.01
C VAL A 174 -15.26 -4.11 31.75
N ASP A 175 -16.09 -3.07 31.69
CA ASP A 175 -15.62 -1.71 31.55
C ASP A 175 -15.66 -0.98 32.90
N GLU A 176 -14.53 -0.88 33.55
CA GLU A 176 -14.30 -0.19 34.84
C GLU A 176 -13.48 1.10 34.67
N GLY A 177 -13.73 1.88 33.59
CA GLY A 177 -12.87 2.97 33.16
C GLY A 177 -11.66 2.49 32.33
N ARG A 178 -11.36 1.21 32.40
CA ARG A 178 -10.47 0.44 31.53
C ARG A 178 -11.16 -0.87 31.21
N ILE A 179 -10.86 -1.45 30.07
CA ILE A 179 -11.39 -2.74 29.70
C ILE A 179 -10.56 -3.81 30.41
N VAL A 180 -11.19 -4.61 31.24
CA VAL A 180 -10.53 -5.70 31.99
C VAL A 180 -11.10 -7.01 31.47
N ALA A 181 -10.30 -7.73 30.68
CA ALA A 181 -10.64 -9.06 30.18
C ALA A 181 -10.15 -10.12 31.17
N THR A 182 -10.98 -11.13 31.41
CA THR A 182 -10.63 -12.29 32.24
C THR A 182 -10.27 -13.46 31.34
N ILE A 183 -9.05 -13.98 31.51
CA ILE A 183 -8.44 -15.00 30.65
C ILE A 183 -8.12 -16.21 31.50
N PRO A 184 -8.64 -17.42 31.16
CA PRO A 184 -8.25 -18.63 31.88
C PRO A 184 -6.75 -18.87 31.81
N MET A 185 -6.13 -19.26 32.93
CA MET A 185 -4.67 -19.53 32.98
C MET A 185 -4.23 -20.63 32.01
N SER A 186 -5.12 -21.55 31.66
CA SER A 186 -4.88 -22.56 30.60
C SER A 186 -4.57 -21.92 29.24
N ASP A 187 -5.08 -20.71 28.97
CA ASP A 187 -4.99 -20.01 27.72
C ASP A 187 -3.95 -18.87 27.76
N ALA A 188 -3.51 -18.52 28.98
CA ALA A 188 -2.68 -17.33 29.19
C ALA A 188 -1.24 -17.46 28.67
N GLY A 189 -0.83 -16.44 28.01
CA GLY A 189 0.56 -15.99 27.81
C GLY A 189 1.46 -16.79 26.89
N TRP A 190 1.75 -18.04 27.16
CA TRP A 190 2.76 -18.80 26.43
C TRP A 190 2.32 -19.22 25.01
N ARG A 191 1.01 -19.39 24.77
CA ARG A 191 0.45 -19.73 23.46
C ARG A 191 0.58 -18.59 22.46
N TRP A 192 0.56 -17.35 22.93
CA TRP A 192 0.59 -16.17 22.05
C TRP A 192 1.98 -15.79 21.61
N GLN A 193 3.00 -16.06 22.43
CA GLN A 193 4.39 -15.67 22.15
C GLN A 193 5.02 -16.42 20.97
N ARG A 194 4.54 -17.61 20.66
CA ARG A 194 5.15 -18.52 19.67
C ARG A 194 4.42 -18.59 18.33
N SER A 195 3.31 -17.86 18.18
CA SER A 195 2.58 -17.88 16.92
C SER A 195 3.35 -17.12 15.83
N PRO A 196 3.66 -17.77 14.69
CA PRO A 196 4.24 -17.07 13.54
C PRO A 196 3.22 -16.13 12.88
N GLN A 197 1.92 -16.40 13.05
CA GLN A 197 0.84 -15.58 12.53
C GLN A 197 0.51 -14.44 13.50
N ARG A 198 0.00 -13.32 12.95
CA ARG A 198 -0.51 -12.23 13.77
C ARG A 198 -1.77 -12.69 14.50
N ARG A 199 -1.83 -12.38 15.79
CA ARG A 199 -2.96 -12.71 16.65
C ARG A 199 -3.31 -11.50 17.50
N LEU A 200 -4.61 -11.27 17.68
CA LEU A 200 -5.14 -10.29 18.62
C LEU A 200 -5.77 -11.00 19.80
N VAL A 201 -5.64 -10.40 20.97
CA VAL A 201 -6.35 -10.80 22.20
C VAL A 201 -7.33 -9.68 22.52
N ALA A 202 -8.62 -10.00 22.52
CA ALA A 202 -9.68 -9.01 22.66
C ALA A 202 -10.50 -9.21 23.94
N GLY A 203 -10.87 -8.12 24.56
CA GLY A 203 -11.92 -8.05 25.57
C GLY A 203 -13.25 -7.72 24.91
N ARG A 204 -14.28 -8.51 25.17
CA ARG A 204 -15.65 -8.33 24.70
C ARG A 204 -16.50 -7.70 25.79
N VAL A 205 -17.01 -6.50 25.55
CA VAL A 205 -17.89 -5.76 26.47
C VAL A 205 -19.27 -5.68 25.87
N GLY A 206 -20.28 -6.23 26.56
CA GLY A 206 -21.68 -6.07 26.16
C GLY A 206 -22.14 -4.63 26.36
N THR A 207 -22.77 -4.07 25.36
CA THR A 207 -23.40 -2.72 25.42
C THR A 207 -24.87 -2.81 25.03
N ALA A 208 -25.65 -1.78 25.31
CA ALA A 208 -27.07 -1.74 24.94
C ALA A 208 -27.33 -1.85 23.42
N THR A 209 -26.32 -1.53 22.60
CA THR A 209 -26.37 -1.56 21.13
C THR A 209 -25.65 -2.74 20.49
N GLY A 210 -25.17 -3.70 21.32
CA GLY A 210 -24.40 -4.86 20.86
C GLY A 210 -23.05 -4.96 21.60
N ASP A 211 -22.21 -5.90 21.18
CA ASP A 211 -20.89 -6.11 21.79
C ASP A 211 -19.84 -5.19 21.18
N SER A 212 -19.01 -4.60 22.01
CA SER A 212 -17.81 -3.88 21.60
C SER A 212 -16.56 -4.72 21.88
N LEU A 213 -15.66 -4.78 20.91
CA LEU A 213 -14.37 -5.46 21.03
C LEU A 213 -13.24 -4.45 21.20
N PHE A 214 -12.37 -4.74 22.17
CA PHE A 214 -11.15 -3.97 22.44
C PHE A 214 -9.98 -4.94 22.38
N ALA A 215 -9.00 -4.69 21.54
CA ALA A 215 -7.96 -5.67 21.24
C ALA A 215 -6.54 -5.17 21.44
N LEU A 216 -5.65 -6.08 21.77
CA LEU A 216 -4.21 -5.90 21.80
C LEU A 216 -3.55 -6.91 20.85
N ASP A 217 -2.45 -6.52 20.21
CA ASP A 217 -1.54 -7.48 19.60
C ASP A 217 -1.08 -8.48 20.68
N SER A 218 -1.04 -9.76 20.35
CA SER A 218 -0.75 -10.83 21.31
C SER A 218 0.59 -10.67 22.03
N ARG A 219 1.58 -10.04 21.40
CA ARG A 219 2.88 -9.73 22.02
C ARG A 219 2.74 -8.68 23.11
N GLN A 220 1.88 -7.68 22.87
CA GLN A 220 1.58 -6.64 23.86
C GLN A 220 0.69 -7.18 24.97
N ALA A 221 -0.28 -8.05 24.64
CA ALA A 221 -1.13 -8.71 25.60
C ALA A 221 -0.32 -9.54 26.60
N SER A 222 0.62 -10.36 26.12
CA SER A 222 1.48 -11.17 26.98
C SER A 222 2.34 -10.37 27.97
N ARG A 223 2.70 -9.14 27.62
CA ARG A 223 3.46 -8.24 28.51
C ARG A 223 2.59 -7.55 29.56
N ARG A 224 1.28 -7.57 29.40
CA ARG A 224 0.31 -6.85 30.24
C ARG A 224 -0.60 -7.75 31.05
N LEU A 225 -0.36 -9.06 30.98
CA LEU A 225 -1.10 -10.01 31.82
C LEU A 225 -0.71 -9.84 33.29
N VAL A 226 -1.72 -9.91 34.14
CA VAL A 226 -1.57 -9.91 35.57
C VAL A 226 -2.24 -11.20 36.11
N ASP A 227 -1.47 -12.07 36.71
CA ASP A 227 -1.98 -13.33 37.29
C ASP A 227 -2.84 -13.06 38.52
N VAL A 228 -4.03 -13.65 38.57
CA VAL A 228 -4.97 -13.55 39.70
C VAL A 228 -5.55 -14.93 39.99
N GLY A 229 -4.86 -15.73 40.75
CA GLY A 229 -5.31 -17.08 41.14
C GLY A 229 -5.37 -18.04 39.92
N ASN A 230 -6.56 -18.54 39.60
CA ASN A 230 -6.78 -19.47 38.50
C ASN A 230 -6.98 -18.75 37.14
N ASP A 231 -7.09 -17.44 37.15
CA ASP A 231 -7.29 -16.59 35.96
C ASP A 231 -6.17 -15.55 35.83
N ALA A 232 -6.02 -15.01 34.64
CA ALA A 232 -5.22 -13.84 34.37
C ALA A 232 -6.12 -12.67 33.97
N ARG A 233 -5.76 -11.46 34.36
CA ARG A 233 -6.44 -10.23 33.94
C ARG A 233 -5.60 -9.52 32.89
N LEU A 234 -6.25 -9.15 31.81
CA LEU A 234 -5.66 -8.32 30.75
C LEU A 234 -6.34 -6.96 30.74
N ILE A 235 -5.55 -5.92 30.99
CA ILE A 235 -6.02 -4.54 30.93
C ILE A 235 -5.80 -4.00 29.52
N ILE A 236 -6.89 -3.63 28.86
CA ILE A 236 -6.89 -3.10 27.49
C ILE A 236 -7.34 -1.63 27.54
N PRO A 237 -6.55 -0.68 27.00
CA PRO A 237 -7.00 0.70 26.84
C PRO A 237 -8.26 0.81 25.97
N ARG A 238 -9.19 1.66 26.34
CA ARG A 238 -10.39 1.94 25.52
C ARG A 238 -10.04 2.44 24.10
N ALA A 239 -8.89 3.08 23.96
CA ALA A 239 -8.36 3.52 22.66
C ALA A 239 -8.26 2.37 21.62
N TYR A 240 -8.08 1.13 22.08
CA TYR A 240 -7.93 -0.03 21.19
C TYR A 240 -9.26 -0.73 20.88
N ARG A 241 -10.35 0.04 20.86
CA ARG A 241 -11.62 -0.42 20.29
C ARG A 241 -11.40 -0.82 18.83
N LEU A 242 -11.94 -1.99 18.43
CA LEU A 242 -11.94 -2.40 17.02
C LEU A 242 -13.04 -1.63 16.29
N ASP A 243 -12.64 -0.65 15.52
CA ASP A 243 -13.45 0.21 14.68
C ASP A 243 -12.73 0.54 13.36
N ALA A 244 -13.28 1.44 12.54
CA ALA A 244 -12.77 1.70 11.20
C ALA A 244 -11.28 2.14 11.20
N ILE A 245 -10.85 2.99 12.14
CA ILE A 245 -9.45 3.47 12.17
C ILE A 245 -8.47 2.38 12.62
N THR A 246 -8.81 1.62 13.67
CA THR A 246 -7.96 0.52 14.14
C THR A 246 -7.94 -0.63 13.14
N ALA A 247 -9.07 -0.90 12.47
CA ALA A 247 -9.14 -1.87 11.38
C ALA A 247 -8.28 -1.46 10.17
N ALA A 248 -8.30 -0.16 9.79
CA ALA A 248 -7.47 0.36 8.72
C ALA A 248 -5.97 0.17 9.00
N LEU A 249 -5.53 0.54 10.20
CA LEU A 249 -4.13 0.40 10.62
C LEU A 249 -3.71 -1.07 10.71
N LEU A 250 -4.55 -1.92 11.29
CA LEU A 250 -4.30 -3.35 11.37
C LEU A 250 -4.22 -4.00 9.99
N TRP A 251 -5.14 -3.62 9.09
CA TRP A 251 -5.14 -4.09 7.70
C TRP A 251 -3.84 -3.75 6.98
N ALA A 252 -3.39 -2.51 7.07
CA ALA A 252 -2.15 -2.07 6.43
C ALA A 252 -0.92 -2.77 7.05
N VAL A 253 -0.78 -2.75 8.38
CA VAL A 253 0.38 -3.34 9.05
C VAL A 253 0.45 -4.86 8.83
N ALA A 254 -0.68 -5.57 8.90
CA ALA A 254 -0.69 -7.02 8.73
C ALA A 254 -0.27 -7.44 7.31
N ASN A 255 -0.77 -6.75 6.28
CA ASN A 255 -0.42 -7.04 4.90
C ASN A 255 1.03 -6.68 4.58
N LEU A 256 1.49 -5.51 5.01
CA LEU A 256 2.87 -5.08 4.80
C LEU A 256 3.86 -6.00 5.52
N ASP A 257 3.59 -6.35 6.78
CA ASP A 257 4.42 -7.27 7.55
C ASP A 257 4.56 -8.63 6.88
N GLN A 258 3.43 -9.23 6.48
CA GLN A 258 3.44 -10.57 5.87
C GLN A 258 4.28 -10.62 4.61
N ALA A 259 4.21 -9.58 3.80
CA ALA A 259 4.97 -9.48 2.58
C ALA A 259 6.47 -9.25 2.84
N LEU A 260 6.80 -8.28 3.71
CA LEU A 260 8.19 -7.86 3.94
C LEU A 260 8.99 -8.85 4.78
N LEU A 261 8.39 -9.57 5.73
CA LEU A 261 9.08 -10.56 6.57
C LEU A 261 9.74 -11.69 5.79
N LEU A 262 9.19 -12.04 4.62
CA LEU A 262 9.74 -13.08 3.77
C LEU A 262 11.02 -12.66 3.05
N ASP A 263 11.19 -11.36 2.83
CA ASP A 263 12.23 -10.80 1.98
C ASP A 263 13.16 -9.80 2.68
N ASP A 264 13.05 -9.59 4.00
CA ASP A 264 13.76 -8.54 4.75
C ASP A 264 15.25 -8.42 4.41
N ALA A 265 15.99 -9.52 4.50
CA ALA A 265 17.43 -9.51 4.24
C ALA A 265 17.77 -9.26 2.76
N ARG A 266 16.96 -9.82 1.86
CA ARG A 266 17.10 -9.63 0.41
C ARG A 266 16.81 -8.19 0.01
N LEU A 267 15.75 -7.61 0.57
CA LEU A 267 15.36 -6.22 0.30
C LEU A 267 16.45 -5.23 0.73
N GLU A 268 17.02 -5.42 1.92
CA GLU A 268 18.12 -4.56 2.39
C GLU A 268 19.37 -4.71 1.52
N ALA A 269 19.76 -5.93 1.14
CA ALA A 269 20.86 -6.17 0.22
C ALA A 269 20.62 -5.53 -1.17
N SER A 270 19.41 -5.66 -1.70
CA SER A 270 19.02 -5.05 -2.98
C SER A 270 19.01 -3.53 -2.91
N ARG A 271 18.58 -2.93 -1.79
CA ARG A 271 18.63 -1.48 -1.56
C ARG A 271 20.07 -0.97 -1.56
N ILE A 272 20.97 -1.66 -0.87
CA ILE A 272 22.40 -1.32 -0.85
C ILE A 272 22.99 -1.42 -2.27
N ALA A 273 22.69 -2.46 -3.01
CA ALA A 273 23.15 -2.63 -4.38
C ALA A 273 22.59 -1.54 -5.32
N ALA A 274 21.32 -1.16 -5.16
CA ALA A 274 20.68 -0.11 -5.95
C ALA A 274 21.21 1.30 -5.62
N ALA A 275 21.71 1.54 -4.41
CA ALA A 275 22.20 2.85 -3.96
C ALA A 275 23.34 3.40 -4.83
N GLN A 276 24.13 2.55 -5.50
CA GLN A 276 25.17 2.98 -6.44
C GLN A 276 24.61 3.80 -7.60
N TYR A 277 23.38 3.48 -8.06
CA TYR A 277 22.72 4.18 -9.16
C TYR A 277 22.18 5.55 -8.77
N SER A 278 21.98 5.83 -7.47
CA SER A 278 21.49 7.14 -7.00
C SER A 278 22.42 8.31 -7.30
N ARG A 279 23.65 8.05 -7.72
CA ARG A 279 24.64 9.07 -8.13
C ARG A 279 24.42 9.57 -9.55
N LEU A 280 23.69 8.85 -10.37
CA LEU A 280 23.46 9.20 -11.77
C LEU A 280 22.34 10.23 -11.88
N THR A 281 22.47 11.18 -12.78
CA THR A 281 21.39 12.15 -13.10
C THR A 281 20.22 11.48 -13.79
N ARG A 282 20.46 10.35 -14.43
CA ARG A 282 19.44 9.50 -15.02
C ARG A 282 19.75 8.05 -14.71
N SER A 283 18.82 7.36 -14.10
CA SER A 283 18.97 5.95 -13.79
C SER A 283 17.66 5.20 -13.96
N ALA A 284 17.77 3.95 -14.38
CA ALA A 284 16.68 3.01 -14.42
C ALA A 284 17.19 1.70 -13.84
N VAL A 285 16.50 1.16 -12.85
CA VAL A 285 16.79 -0.15 -12.29
C VAL A 285 15.92 -1.16 -13.00
N SER A 286 16.56 -2.14 -13.67
CA SER A 286 15.82 -3.17 -14.40
C SER A 286 15.02 -4.06 -13.48
N GLY A 287 13.99 -4.68 -14.04
CA GLY A 287 13.12 -5.63 -13.33
C GLY A 287 13.85 -6.80 -12.66
N ASP A 288 15.11 -7.07 -13.03
CA ASP A 288 15.94 -8.14 -12.46
C ASP A 288 16.17 -7.95 -10.94
N PHE A 289 16.26 -6.70 -10.46
CA PHE A 289 16.30 -6.40 -9.02
C PHE A 289 15.00 -6.75 -8.30
N ALA A 290 13.88 -6.75 -9.02
CA ALA A 290 12.56 -7.02 -8.50
C ALA A 290 12.06 -8.44 -8.85
N GLU A 291 12.88 -9.25 -9.53
CA GLU A 291 12.50 -10.60 -9.93
C GLU A 291 12.22 -11.46 -8.69
N GLY A 292 11.05 -12.11 -8.69
CA GLY A 292 10.60 -12.97 -7.59
C GLY A 292 10.14 -12.24 -6.32
N LEU A 293 10.14 -10.89 -6.28
CA LEU A 293 9.54 -10.13 -5.19
C LEU A 293 8.02 -10.02 -5.39
N ASP A 294 7.27 -10.01 -4.29
CA ASP A 294 5.85 -9.67 -4.31
C ASP A 294 5.61 -8.17 -4.57
N ALA A 295 4.35 -7.77 -4.70
CA ALA A 295 3.99 -6.40 -5.03
C ALA A 295 4.41 -5.40 -3.94
N VAL A 296 4.27 -5.75 -2.65
CA VAL A 296 4.64 -4.91 -1.52
C VAL A 296 6.16 -4.76 -1.42
N SER A 297 6.90 -5.86 -1.57
CA SER A 297 8.37 -5.87 -1.55
C SER A 297 8.94 -5.02 -2.69
N ARG A 298 8.33 -5.09 -3.88
CA ARG A 298 8.66 -4.19 -5.01
C ARG A 298 8.37 -2.73 -4.70
N MET A 299 7.22 -2.45 -4.08
CA MET A 299 6.84 -1.11 -3.64
C MET A 299 7.86 -0.53 -2.65
N TRP A 300 8.26 -1.35 -1.66
CA TRP A 300 9.24 -0.94 -0.67
C TRP A 300 10.59 -0.60 -1.31
N LEU A 301 11.11 -1.50 -2.15
CA LEU A 301 12.43 -1.33 -2.78
C LEU A 301 12.44 -0.16 -3.78
N GLY A 302 11.38 -0.04 -4.60
CA GLY A 302 11.24 1.06 -5.56
C GLY A 302 11.13 2.42 -4.88
N SER A 303 10.38 2.51 -3.78
CA SER A 303 10.28 3.77 -3.03
C SER A 303 11.58 4.12 -2.31
N ALA A 304 12.33 3.14 -1.80
CA ALA A 304 13.64 3.37 -1.19
C ALA A 304 14.66 3.86 -2.23
N PHE A 305 14.68 3.24 -3.41
CA PHE A 305 15.52 3.68 -4.53
C PHE A 305 15.23 5.13 -4.94
N CYS A 306 13.95 5.47 -5.13
CA CYS A 306 13.55 6.83 -5.47
C CYS A 306 13.87 7.83 -4.35
N ALA A 307 13.65 7.48 -3.09
CA ALA A 307 13.96 8.33 -1.94
C ALA A 307 15.46 8.63 -1.83
N ASP A 308 16.32 7.61 -1.97
CA ASP A 308 17.77 7.76 -1.94
C ASP A 308 18.26 8.68 -3.08
N HIS A 309 17.68 8.53 -4.28
CA HIS A 309 18.01 9.34 -5.45
C HIS A 309 17.54 10.79 -5.30
N ILE A 310 16.28 11.00 -4.90
CA ILE A 310 15.73 12.33 -4.65
C ILE A 310 16.54 13.04 -3.58
N SER A 311 16.82 12.39 -2.45
CA SER A 311 17.59 12.97 -1.35
C SER A 311 18.96 13.45 -1.80
N ARG A 312 19.64 12.66 -2.63
CA ARG A 312 20.96 13.03 -3.16
C ARG A 312 20.91 14.25 -4.07
N HIS A 313 19.97 14.29 -5.00
CA HIS A 313 19.85 15.38 -5.97
C HIS A 313 19.10 16.61 -5.44
N SER A 314 18.47 16.50 -4.27
CA SER A 314 17.83 17.61 -3.58
C SER A 314 18.74 18.32 -2.58
N ALA A 315 19.89 17.74 -2.22
CA ALA A 315 20.81 18.34 -1.25
C ALA A 315 21.36 19.72 -1.67
N ASP A 316 21.43 19.95 -2.98
CA ASP A 316 21.91 21.21 -3.58
C ASP A 316 20.80 22.19 -3.95
N LEU A 317 19.54 21.88 -3.60
CA LEU A 317 18.42 22.78 -3.90
C LEU A 317 18.43 23.97 -2.96
N VAL A 318 18.45 25.16 -3.53
CA VAL A 318 18.37 26.44 -2.80
C VAL A 318 16.92 26.91 -2.64
N GLU A 319 16.06 26.52 -3.58
CA GLU A 319 14.67 26.92 -3.66
C GLU A 319 13.79 25.86 -2.98
N THR A 320 12.72 26.30 -2.31
CA THR A 320 11.73 25.42 -1.70
C THR A 320 10.99 24.64 -2.79
N PRO A 321 11.05 23.29 -2.77
CA PRO A 321 10.45 22.50 -3.82
C PRO A 321 8.95 22.29 -3.65
N THR A 322 8.31 21.99 -4.77
CA THR A 322 6.99 21.38 -4.79
C THR A 322 7.12 19.90 -5.16
N TYR A 323 6.43 19.05 -4.42
CA TYR A 323 6.43 17.61 -4.63
C TYR A 323 5.12 17.20 -5.31
N TRP A 324 5.20 16.30 -6.29
CA TRP A 324 4.04 15.64 -6.89
C TRP A 324 4.03 14.16 -6.50
N THR A 325 2.91 13.69 -5.98
CA THR A 325 2.75 12.35 -5.42
C THR A 325 1.72 11.58 -6.23
N ARG A 326 2.02 10.34 -6.61
CA ARG A 326 1.17 9.52 -7.48
C ARG A 326 0.19 8.63 -6.72
N GLU A 327 0.29 8.53 -5.41
CA GLU A 327 -0.61 7.77 -4.57
C GLU A 327 -2.04 8.38 -4.65
N GLN A 328 -3.02 7.54 -5.01
CA GLN A 328 -4.43 7.93 -5.13
C GLN A 328 -5.33 7.20 -4.13
N HIS A 329 -4.84 6.10 -3.58
CA HIS A 329 -5.56 5.22 -2.66
C HIS A 329 -4.81 5.06 -1.35
N GLY A 330 -5.56 4.76 -0.29
CA GLY A 330 -4.98 4.59 1.05
C GLY A 330 -4.02 3.43 1.17
N GLU A 331 -4.19 2.37 0.39
CA GLU A 331 -3.26 1.24 0.33
C GLU A 331 -1.85 1.71 -0.06
N GLU A 332 -1.73 2.50 -1.11
CA GLU A 332 -0.48 3.11 -1.54
C GLU A 332 0.02 4.15 -0.52
N ALA A 333 -0.90 4.99 -0.03
CA ALA A 333 -0.59 6.07 0.90
C ALA A 333 -0.16 5.56 2.28
N SER A 334 -0.60 4.37 2.72
CA SER A 334 -0.19 3.75 3.98
C SER A 334 1.32 3.56 4.08
N THR A 335 2.00 3.45 2.95
CA THR A 335 3.46 3.34 2.90
C THR A 335 4.17 4.59 3.45
N TRP A 336 3.56 5.77 3.38
CA TRP A 336 4.09 6.98 4.02
C TRP A 336 4.03 6.89 5.54
N LEU A 337 3.01 6.24 6.07
CA LEU A 337 2.80 6.06 7.51
C LEU A 337 3.71 4.99 8.11
N LEU A 338 4.05 3.95 7.31
CA LEU A 338 4.56 2.69 7.84
C LEU A 338 5.96 2.30 7.34
N PHE A 339 6.41 2.76 6.17
CA PHE A 339 7.78 2.47 5.71
C PHE A 339 8.79 3.37 6.43
N GLY A 340 9.66 2.78 7.23
CA GLY A 340 10.63 3.54 8.03
C GLY A 340 11.55 4.45 7.20
N HIS A 341 11.90 4.09 5.96
CA HIS A 341 12.70 4.97 5.08
C HIS A 341 11.92 6.18 4.57
N LYS A 342 10.59 6.06 4.36
CA LYS A 342 9.76 7.21 3.94
C LYS A 342 9.62 8.24 5.05
N LEU A 343 9.46 7.80 6.30
CA LEU A 343 9.44 8.71 7.43
C LEU A 343 10.75 9.50 7.54
N ARG A 344 11.90 8.80 7.49
CA ARG A 344 13.22 9.47 7.48
C ARG A 344 13.40 10.42 6.31
N TYR A 345 12.86 10.07 5.14
CA TYR A 345 12.86 10.95 3.98
C TYR A 345 12.06 12.24 4.24
N LEU A 346 10.87 12.15 4.87
CA LEU A 346 10.07 13.33 5.23
C LEU A 346 10.79 14.20 6.29
N GLU A 347 11.39 13.58 7.31
CA GLU A 347 12.17 14.28 8.34
C GLU A 347 13.35 15.05 7.72
N THR A 348 14.10 14.39 6.84
CA THR A 348 15.24 14.99 6.16
C THR A 348 14.82 16.14 5.25
N THR A 349 13.82 15.91 4.38
CA THR A 349 13.38 16.90 3.39
C THR A 349 12.66 18.08 4.02
N ALA A 350 11.88 17.89 5.08
CA ALA A 350 11.28 18.97 5.83
C ALA A 350 12.34 19.85 6.52
N GLY A 351 13.40 19.24 7.05
CA GLY A 351 14.50 19.94 7.72
C GLY A 351 15.30 20.87 6.81
N TRP A 352 15.37 20.56 5.51
CA TRP A 352 16.15 21.38 4.56
C TRP A 352 15.58 22.78 4.32
N PHE A 353 14.27 22.97 4.49
CA PHE A 353 13.57 24.21 4.13
C PHE A 353 12.93 24.93 5.32
N VAL A 354 13.29 24.57 6.54
CA VAL A 354 12.76 25.19 7.77
C VAL A 354 13.01 26.71 7.82
N SER A 355 14.12 27.16 7.24
CA SER A 355 14.49 28.58 7.21
C SER A 355 13.94 29.34 6.00
N SER A 356 13.24 28.66 5.09
CA SER A 356 12.63 29.30 3.92
C SER A 356 11.39 30.09 4.30
N SER A 357 11.19 31.26 3.70
CA SER A 357 9.95 32.01 3.79
C SER A 357 8.78 31.33 3.06
N GLU A 358 9.09 30.43 2.13
CA GLU A 358 8.11 29.67 1.38
C GLU A 358 7.95 28.28 1.98
N ARG A 359 6.70 27.86 2.08
CA ARG A 359 6.37 26.52 2.59
C ARG A 359 6.50 25.48 1.48
N ALA A 360 7.15 24.35 1.75
CA ALA A 360 7.15 23.22 0.86
C ALA A 360 5.71 22.71 0.66
N MET A 361 5.36 22.38 -0.58
CA MET A 361 4.03 21.90 -0.96
C MET A 361 4.11 20.50 -1.53
N ARG A 362 3.08 19.69 -1.29
CA ARG A 362 2.91 18.38 -1.89
C ARG A 362 1.55 18.28 -2.58
N MET A 363 1.56 17.88 -3.83
CA MET A 363 0.37 17.73 -4.65
C MET A 363 -0.05 16.28 -4.74
N PHE A 364 -1.35 16.03 -4.62
CA PHE A 364 -1.99 14.75 -4.86
C PHE A 364 -3.04 14.89 -5.96
N CYS A 365 -3.20 13.84 -6.74
CA CYS A 365 -4.35 13.69 -7.63
C CYS A 365 -5.19 12.53 -7.10
N VAL A 366 -6.36 12.84 -6.55
CA VAL A 366 -7.31 11.86 -6.00
C VAL A 366 -8.66 12.06 -6.69
N PRO A 367 -8.89 11.42 -7.84
CA PRO A 367 -10.14 11.57 -8.57
C PRO A 367 -11.33 10.99 -7.80
N PRO A 368 -12.58 11.47 -8.02
CA PRO A 368 -13.79 10.93 -7.39
C PRO A 368 -13.97 9.42 -7.58
N ALA A 369 -13.53 8.89 -8.73
CA ALA A 369 -13.52 7.46 -8.99
C ALA A 369 -12.58 6.68 -8.05
N ALA A 370 -11.45 7.28 -7.65
CA ALA A 370 -10.55 6.67 -6.67
C ALA A 370 -11.20 6.66 -5.28
N VAL A 371 -11.87 7.75 -4.89
CA VAL A 371 -12.64 7.82 -3.62
C VAL A 371 -13.75 6.78 -3.62
N GLY A 372 -14.57 6.74 -4.68
CA GLY A 372 -15.72 5.83 -4.78
C GLY A 372 -15.34 4.34 -4.83
N THR A 373 -14.11 4.00 -5.24
CA THR A 373 -13.60 2.61 -5.24
C THR A 373 -12.76 2.28 -4.02
N SER A 374 -12.46 3.25 -3.16
CA SER A 374 -11.72 3.08 -1.93
C SER A 374 -12.65 2.71 -0.78
N THR A 375 -12.21 1.76 0.02
CA THR A 375 -12.87 1.41 1.27
C THR A 375 -12.72 2.53 2.30
N GLU A 376 -13.56 2.54 3.36
CA GLU A 376 -13.39 3.49 4.46
C GLU A 376 -11.98 3.41 5.07
N SER A 377 -11.44 2.20 5.23
CA SER A 377 -10.07 1.98 5.70
C SER A 377 -9.02 2.65 4.81
N GLU A 378 -9.17 2.57 3.47
CA GLU A 378 -8.27 3.27 2.54
C GLU A 378 -8.39 4.78 2.66
N ARG A 379 -9.62 5.29 2.76
CA ARG A 379 -9.88 6.73 2.91
C ARG A 379 -9.26 7.29 4.18
N ILE A 380 -9.37 6.56 5.30
CA ILE A 380 -8.72 6.90 6.58
C ILE A 380 -7.18 6.92 6.43
N LEU A 381 -6.59 5.90 5.82
CA LEU A 381 -5.13 5.82 5.63
C LEU A 381 -4.61 6.95 4.74
N LEU A 382 -5.35 7.33 3.70
CA LEU A 382 -5.01 8.47 2.84
C LEU A 382 -5.03 9.79 3.63
N LEU A 383 -6.08 10.02 4.43
CA LEU A 383 -6.17 11.20 5.29
C LEU A 383 -5.02 11.25 6.30
N LEU A 384 -4.69 10.14 6.96
CA LEU A 384 -3.58 10.08 7.90
C LEU A 384 -2.22 10.33 7.23
N ALA A 385 -2.03 9.86 5.99
CA ALA A 385 -0.80 10.14 5.22
C ALA A 385 -0.65 11.63 4.91
N VAL A 386 -1.75 12.31 4.55
CA VAL A 386 -1.76 13.77 4.38
C VAL A 386 -1.50 14.48 5.70
N ALA A 387 -2.12 14.02 6.80
CA ALA A 387 -1.89 14.58 8.13
C ALA A 387 -0.43 14.44 8.57
N LEU A 388 0.23 13.33 8.24
CA LEU A 388 1.66 13.16 8.47
C LEU A 388 2.48 14.23 7.76
N MET A 389 2.18 14.53 6.50
CA MET A 389 2.89 15.56 5.73
C MET A 389 2.68 16.96 6.31
N GLU A 390 1.44 17.30 6.66
CA GLU A 390 1.11 18.55 7.33
C GLU A 390 1.81 18.69 8.68
N SER A 391 2.00 17.59 9.42
CA SER A 391 2.72 17.57 10.70
C SER A 391 4.20 17.92 10.57
N PHE A 392 4.77 17.79 9.39
CA PHE A 392 6.13 18.23 9.05
C PHE A 392 6.17 19.66 8.47
N GLY A 393 5.05 20.36 8.45
CA GLY A 393 4.98 21.69 7.85
C GLY A 393 4.90 21.69 6.33
N ILE A 394 4.77 20.53 5.67
CA ILE A 394 4.56 20.42 4.24
C ILE A 394 3.08 20.68 3.94
N GLY A 395 2.77 21.77 3.21
CA GLY A 395 1.40 22.05 2.80
C GLY A 395 0.92 21.04 1.76
N VAL A 396 -0.35 20.63 1.84
CA VAL A 396 -0.91 19.70 0.87
C VAL A 396 -1.98 20.37 0.02
N ALA A 397 -1.99 20.07 -1.29
CA ALA A 397 -3.07 20.40 -2.20
C ALA A 397 -3.52 19.12 -2.93
N VAL A 398 -4.81 19.00 -3.20
CA VAL A 398 -5.41 17.83 -3.84
C VAL A 398 -6.23 18.29 -5.03
N THR A 399 -6.02 17.69 -6.18
CA THR A 399 -6.89 17.83 -7.35
C THR A 399 -7.71 16.55 -7.54
N ASP A 400 -8.95 16.71 -7.94
CA ASP A 400 -9.88 15.64 -8.32
C ASP A 400 -9.89 15.39 -9.85
N GLU A 401 -9.15 16.20 -10.60
CA GLU A 401 -9.08 16.10 -12.05
C GLU A 401 -8.23 14.91 -12.48
N ARG A 402 -8.88 13.93 -13.09
CA ARG A 402 -8.29 12.62 -13.48
C ARG A 402 -7.07 12.75 -14.40
N GLU A 403 -7.04 13.77 -15.23
CA GLU A 403 -5.99 14.03 -16.21
C GLU A 403 -4.62 14.16 -15.55
N TYR A 404 -4.55 14.76 -14.37
CA TYR A 404 -3.32 14.92 -13.60
C TYR A 404 -2.81 13.63 -12.97
N GLY A 405 -3.60 12.57 -12.94
CA GLY A 405 -3.17 11.24 -12.49
C GLY A 405 -2.11 10.59 -13.39
N ALA A 406 -1.93 11.08 -14.61
CA ALA A 406 -0.88 10.64 -15.54
C ALA A 406 0.50 11.24 -15.24
N LEU A 407 0.58 12.35 -14.50
CA LEU A 407 1.84 12.98 -14.16
C LEU A 407 2.74 12.03 -13.36
N PRO A 408 4.05 12.04 -13.64
CA PRO A 408 5.00 11.26 -12.85
C PRO A 408 5.13 11.82 -11.43
N GLY A 409 5.63 11.01 -10.50
CA GLY A 409 6.15 11.52 -9.23
C GLY A 409 7.33 12.44 -9.50
N LEU A 410 7.35 13.64 -8.93
CA LEU A 410 8.41 14.61 -9.16
C LEU A 410 8.66 15.53 -7.97
N VAL A 411 9.85 16.11 -7.96
CA VAL A 411 10.26 17.23 -7.11
C VAL A 411 10.61 18.39 -8.04
N LEU A 412 9.88 19.48 -7.94
CA LEU A 412 9.97 20.63 -8.85
C LEU A 412 10.51 21.87 -8.14
N THR A 413 11.48 22.52 -8.75
CA THR A 413 11.93 23.88 -8.44
C THR A 413 11.84 24.76 -9.68
N ALA A 414 12.14 26.05 -9.58
CA ALA A 414 12.15 26.94 -10.73
C ALA A 414 13.17 26.54 -11.80
N ARG A 415 14.23 25.80 -11.43
CA ARG A 415 15.36 25.51 -12.32
C ARG A 415 15.53 24.03 -12.66
N ARG A 416 14.88 23.11 -11.91
CA ARG A 416 15.12 21.67 -12.02
C ARG A 416 13.89 20.88 -11.64
N ALA A 417 13.69 19.74 -12.30
CA ALA A 417 12.77 18.72 -11.85
C ALA A 417 13.51 17.40 -11.65
N ILE A 418 13.21 16.69 -10.55
CA ILE A 418 13.65 15.33 -10.29
C ILE A 418 12.41 14.46 -10.44
N VAL A 419 12.33 13.72 -11.53
CA VAL A 419 11.21 12.83 -11.85
C VAL A 419 11.55 11.46 -11.30
N ALA A 420 10.64 10.88 -10.49
CA ALA A 420 10.87 9.60 -9.86
C ALA A 420 9.60 8.74 -9.89
N ASN A 421 9.66 7.61 -10.60
CA ASN A 421 8.54 6.70 -10.77
C ASN A 421 8.85 5.33 -10.19
N TRP A 422 8.05 4.90 -9.23
CA TRP A 422 8.07 3.55 -8.67
C TRP A 422 6.64 2.96 -8.54
N ILE A 423 5.63 3.81 -8.34
CA ILE A 423 4.22 3.41 -8.37
C ILE A 423 3.79 3.26 -9.81
N ARG A 424 3.08 2.17 -10.11
CA ARG A 424 2.58 1.85 -11.46
C ARG A 424 3.68 1.87 -12.52
N ALA A 425 4.93 1.63 -12.10
CA ALA A 425 6.03 1.41 -13.00
C ALA A 425 6.06 -0.08 -13.35
N ASP A 426 5.88 -0.41 -14.62
CA ASP A 426 5.85 -1.80 -15.14
C ASP A 426 7.25 -2.44 -15.08
N GLY A 427 7.78 -2.63 -13.86
CA GLY A 427 9.01 -3.36 -13.60
C GLY A 427 10.31 -2.56 -13.75
N VAL A 428 10.28 -1.28 -14.04
CA VAL A 428 11.47 -0.40 -14.09
C VAL A 428 11.23 0.83 -13.24
N TRP A 429 12.03 1.00 -12.18
CA TRP A 429 12.03 2.25 -11.42
C TRP A 429 12.92 3.26 -12.13
N HIS A 430 12.34 4.38 -12.45
CA HIS A 430 12.98 5.40 -13.26
C HIS A 430 13.14 6.69 -12.47
N VAL A 431 14.35 7.23 -12.44
CA VAL A 431 14.63 8.57 -11.95
C VAL A 431 15.37 9.35 -13.02
N ASP A 432 14.93 10.57 -13.27
CA ASP A 432 15.53 11.49 -14.23
C ASP A 432 15.60 12.89 -13.63
N VAL A 433 16.76 13.53 -13.72
CA VAL A 433 16.97 14.90 -13.31
C VAL A 433 17.05 15.76 -14.56
N THR A 434 16.09 16.64 -14.73
CA THR A 434 15.98 17.48 -15.93
C THR A 434 15.95 18.98 -15.60
N ASP A 435 16.56 19.78 -16.45
CA ASP A 435 16.51 21.25 -16.47
C ASP A 435 15.90 21.78 -17.77
N GLN A 436 15.31 20.90 -18.58
CA GLN A 436 14.68 21.26 -19.86
C GLN A 436 13.50 22.20 -19.63
N ARG A 437 13.55 23.39 -20.23
CA ARG A 437 12.55 24.45 -20.01
C ARG A 437 11.12 24.02 -20.36
N SER A 438 10.93 23.24 -21.42
CA SER A 438 9.59 22.75 -21.81
C SER A 438 9.00 21.86 -20.74
N ALA A 439 9.75 20.83 -20.26
CA ALA A 439 9.30 19.95 -19.21
C ALA A 439 9.02 20.69 -17.88
N LEU A 440 9.89 21.66 -17.54
CA LEU A 440 9.70 22.47 -16.34
C LEU A 440 8.46 23.38 -16.47
N SER A 441 8.14 23.89 -17.66
CA SER A 441 6.93 24.67 -17.90
C SER A 441 5.69 23.83 -17.68
N ASP A 442 5.63 22.63 -18.30
CA ASP A 442 4.48 21.73 -18.21
C ASP A 442 4.20 21.33 -16.75
N TYR A 443 5.26 21.00 -15.99
CA TYR A 443 5.11 20.66 -14.56
C TYR A 443 4.70 21.84 -13.70
N ARG A 444 5.20 23.04 -14.01
CA ARG A 444 4.84 24.26 -13.29
C ARG A 444 3.38 24.62 -13.53
N ASP A 445 2.94 24.59 -14.77
CA ASP A 445 1.56 24.90 -15.14
C ASP A 445 0.59 23.94 -14.43
N ALA A 446 0.93 22.63 -14.34
CA ALA A 446 0.14 21.66 -13.59
C ALA A 446 0.12 21.95 -12.09
N VAL A 447 1.25 22.27 -11.47
CA VAL A 447 1.35 22.60 -10.04
C VAL A 447 0.57 23.86 -9.71
N GLU A 448 0.68 24.90 -10.53
CA GLU A 448 -0.05 26.18 -10.34
C GLU A 448 -1.54 25.99 -10.48
N HIS A 449 -1.98 25.18 -11.46
CA HIS A 449 -3.39 24.83 -11.62
C HIS A 449 -3.93 24.13 -10.37
N VAL A 450 -3.27 23.08 -9.90
CA VAL A 450 -3.70 22.32 -8.71
C VAL A 450 -3.67 23.18 -7.45
N ARG A 451 -2.70 24.09 -7.32
CA ARG A 451 -2.67 25.03 -6.19
C ARG A 451 -3.88 25.96 -6.20
N ALA A 452 -4.27 26.45 -7.37
CA ALA A 452 -5.39 27.37 -7.54
C ALA A 452 -6.77 26.69 -7.39
N HIS A 453 -6.87 25.40 -7.75
CA HIS A 453 -8.14 24.64 -7.83
C HIS A 453 -8.17 23.44 -6.88
N SER A 454 -7.40 23.48 -5.78
CA SER A 454 -7.39 22.38 -4.83
C SER A 454 -8.75 22.19 -4.16
N VAL A 455 -9.24 20.95 -4.16
CA VAL A 455 -10.52 20.58 -3.50
C VAL A 455 -10.45 20.69 -1.98
N ILE A 456 -9.23 20.84 -1.42
CA ILE A 456 -9.02 21.04 0.02
C ILE A 456 -8.46 22.44 0.34
N ALA A 457 -8.71 23.43 -0.54
CA ALA A 457 -8.26 24.80 -0.33
C ALA A 457 -8.88 25.38 0.95
N ALA A 458 -8.06 25.56 1.98
CA ALA A 458 -8.46 26.15 3.25
C ALA A 458 -7.25 26.74 3.99
N ASP A 459 -7.53 27.66 4.90
CA ASP A 459 -6.52 28.25 5.76
C ASP A 459 -6.04 27.26 6.83
N GLY A 460 -4.73 27.10 6.91
CA GLY A 460 -4.10 26.22 7.90
C GLY A 460 -4.26 24.71 7.63
N ALA A 461 -3.53 23.91 8.36
CA ALA A 461 -3.54 22.45 8.23
C ALA A 461 -4.89 21.85 8.68
N GLY A 462 -5.48 22.39 9.75
CA GLY A 462 -6.76 21.89 10.28
C GLY A 462 -7.89 22.05 9.27
N GLY A 463 -7.99 23.23 8.63
CA GLY A 463 -9.00 23.47 7.60
C GLY A 463 -8.83 22.56 6.39
N ARG A 464 -7.58 22.34 5.92
CA ARG A 464 -7.32 21.43 4.79
C ARG A 464 -7.63 19.98 5.10
N LEU A 465 -7.30 19.50 6.31
CA LEU A 465 -7.61 18.12 6.71
C LEU A 465 -9.11 17.91 6.92
N HIS A 466 -9.83 18.92 7.43
CA HIS A 466 -11.29 18.87 7.51
C HIS A 466 -11.90 18.79 6.10
N ALA A 467 -11.50 19.69 5.19
CA ALA A 467 -11.98 19.65 3.81
C ALA A 467 -11.61 18.31 3.11
N LEU A 468 -10.47 17.73 3.44
CA LEU A 468 -10.10 16.39 2.93
C LEU A 468 -11.00 15.29 3.52
N ALA A 469 -11.35 15.37 4.81
CA ALA A 469 -12.27 14.43 5.44
C ALA A 469 -13.65 14.48 4.76
N ASP A 470 -14.16 15.69 4.52
CA ASP A 470 -15.42 15.90 3.79
C ASP A 470 -15.34 15.32 2.36
N TYR A 471 -14.25 15.60 1.64
CA TYR A 471 -14.04 15.07 0.28
C TYR A 471 -13.96 13.54 0.26
N LEU A 472 -13.37 12.93 1.29
CA LEU A 472 -13.26 11.49 1.45
C LEU A 472 -14.49 10.83 2.11
N ASP A 473 -15.56 11.58 2.39
CA ASP A 473 -16.76 11.10 3.09
C ASP A 473 -16.42 10.42 4.43
N LEU A 474 -15.69 11.15 5.30
CA LEU A 474 -15.26 10.71 6.62
C LEU A 474 -15.76 11.69 7.70
N ASP A 475 -16.17 11.18 8.85
CA ASP A 475 -16.55 11.99 10.01
C ASP A 475 -15.29 12.56 10.68
N TRP A 476 -15.05 13.86 10.45
CA TRP A 476 -13.90 14.57 11.00
C TRP A 476 -13.89 14.64 12.52
N ALA A 477 -15.03 14.86 13.16
CA ALA A 477 -15.12 14.98 14.61
C ALA A 477 -14.82 13.63 15.29
N TRP A 478 -15.38 12.55 14.74
CA TRP A 478 -15.08 11.20 15.17
C TRP A 478 -13.59 10.86 14.97
N LEU A 479 -13.02 11.12 13.80
CA LEU A 479 -11.62 10.86 13.51
C LEU A 479 -10.67 11.58 14.48
N ARG A 480 -10.94 12.86 14.77
CA ARG A 480 -10.14 13.61 15.75
C ARG A 480 -10.17 12.98 17.13
N THR A 481 -11.37 12.62 17.61
CA THR A 481 -11.55 11.95 18.89
C THR A 481 -10.76 10.65 18.94
N ARG A 482 -10.90 9.81 17.91
CA ARG A 482 -10.19 8.54 17.83
C ARG A 482 -8.68 8.70 17.72
N CYS A 483 -8.21 9.67 16.94
CA CYS A 483 -6.80 10.01 16.86
C CYS A 483 -6.22 10.50 18.19
N ALA A 484 -7.00 11.24 18.99
CA ALA A 484 -6.57 11.66 20.33
C ALA A 484 -6.39 10.46 21.26
N GLU A 485 -7.37 9.55 21.29
CA GLU A 485 -7.30 8.34 22.11
C GLU A 485 -6.12 7.45 21.69
N LEU A 486 -5.92 7.22 20.39
CA LEU A 486 -4.82 6.41 19.88
C LEU A 486 -3.46 7.08 20.09
N GLY A 487 -3.39 8.41 19.92
CA GLY A 487 -2.17 9.19 20.10
C GLY A 487 -1.64 9.19 21.53
N GLU A 488 -2.53 9.02 22.54
CA GLU A 488 -2.18 8.89 23.95
C GLU A 488 -1.47 7.56 24.27
N TYR A 489 -1.95 6.45 23.69
CA TYR A 489 -1.46 5.11 23.99
C TYR A 489 -0.45 4.56 22.98
N GLY A 490 -0.37 5.16 21.78
CA GLY A 490 0.41 4.68 20.65
C GLY A 490 -0.21 3.46 19.96
N LEU A 491 0.15 3.25 18.70
CA LEU A 491 -0.45 2.21 17.83
C LEU A 491 0.15 0.82 18.04
N ALA A 492 1.31 0.71 18.67
CA ALA A 492 1.97 -0.58 18.90
C ALA A 492 1.11 -1.56 19.70
N GLY A 493 0.17 -1.06 20.51
CA GLY A 493 -0.74 -1.90 21.27
C GLY A 493 -1.64 -2.76 20.38
N ILE A 494 -2.10 -2.24 19.25
CA ILE A 494 -3.03 -2.94 18.35
C ILE A 494 -2.32 -3.62 17.17
N ALA A 495 -1.22 -3.06 16.65
CA ALA A 495 -0.60 -3.49 15.41
C ALA A 495 0.93 -3.38 15.43
N GLU A 496 1.61 -3.98 16.43
CA GLU A 496 3.08 -3.95 16.52
C GLU A 496 3.71 -4.59 15.25
N PRO A 497 4.53 -3.85 14.47
CA PRO A 497 5.24 -4.41 13.32
C PRO A 497 6.20 -5.53 13.72
N ARG A 498 6.34 -6.53 12.87
CA ARG A 498 7.28 -7.64 13.01
C ARG A 498 8.48 -7.49 12.11
N SER A 499 8.28 -6.90 10.93
CA SER A 499 9.35 -6.52 10.02
C SER A 499 10.06 -5.26 10.54
N ARG A 500 11.40 -5.29 10.55
CA ARG A 500 12.25 -4.13 10.86
C ARG A 500 12.18 -3.01 9.82
N LEU A 501 11.59 -3.30 8.66
CA LEU A 501 11.43 -2.34 7.57
C LEU A 501 10.22 -1.41 7.78
N LEU A 502 9.35 -1.77 8.73
CA LEU A 502 8.19 -0.99 9.14
C LEU A 502 8.44 -0.25 10.46
N SER A 503 7.79 0.91 10.59
CA SER A 503 7.69 1.67 11.83
C SER A 503 6.27 2.23 11.95
N LEU A 504 5.78 2.36 13.17
CA LEU A 504 4.50 3.04 13.48
C LEU A 504 4.67 4.54 13.75
N ASP A 505 5.91 5.03 13.84
CA ASP A 505 6.19 6.42 14.24
C ASP A 505 5.48 7.45 13.35
N GLY A 506 5.37 7.15 12.04
CA GLY A 506 4.64 7.99 11.10
C GLY A 506 3.14 8.04 11.40
N ALA A 507 2.53 6.89 11.61
CA ALA A 507 1.10 6.80 11.94
C ALA A 507 0.81 7.40 13.33
N ASP A 508 1.65 7.13 14.32
CA ASP A 508 1.56 7.73 15.65
C ASP A 508 1.67 9.25 15.60
N ARG A 509 2.59 9.77 14.79
CA ARG A 509 2.74 11.22 14.58
C ARG A 509 1.51 11.82 13.91
N ALA A 510 0.97 11.16 12.89
CA ALA A 510 -0.24 11.61 12.20
C ALA A 510 -1.44 11.69 13.16
N CYS A 511 -1.67 10.64 13.97
CA CYS A 511 -2.75 10.64 14.96
C CYS A 511 -2.59 11.77 15.98
N ARG A 512 -1.41 11.94 16.57
CA ARG A 512 -1.15 13.04 17.52
C ARG A 512 -1.34 14.41 16.86
N PHE A 513 -0.94 14.56 15.62
CA PHE A 513 -1.13 15.81 14.88
C PHE A 513 -2.61 16.11 14.66
N VAL A 514 -3.41 15.17 14.15
CA VAL A 514 -4.86 15.33 13.97
C VAL A 514 -5.53 15.67 15.30
N ALA A 515 -5.15 15.02 16.39
CA ALA A 515 -5.67 15.30 17.73
C ALA A 515 -5.36 16.72 18.23
N SER A 516 -4.24 17.30 17.83
CA SER A 516 -3.80 18.64 18.26
C SER A 516 -4.48 19.79 17.50
N LEU A 517 -5.20 19.48 16.44
CA LEU A 517 -5.86 20.50 15.61
C LEU A 517 -7.15 21.01 16.28
N PRO A 518 -7.50 22.29 16.06
CA PRO A 518 -8.67 22.91 16.67
C PRO A 518 -10.01 22.33 16.16
#